data_9f857d7ec4865a0148d389680015d58b
#
_entry.id   9f857d7ec4865a0148d389680015d58b
#
_cell.length_a   1.000
_cell.length_b   1.000
_cell.length_c   1.000
_cell.angle_alpha   90.00
_cell.angle_beta   90.00
_cell.angle_gamma   90.00
#
_symmetry.space_group_name_H-M   'P 1'
#
loop_
_entity.id
_entity.type
_entity.pdbx_description
1 polymer ?
#
loop_
_entity_poly.entity_id
_entity_poly.type
_entity_poly.pdbx_seq_one_letter_code
_entity_poly.pdbx_strand_id
1 'polypeptide(L)'
;MRREAEAAAFIRDRTLLLLGLVAVLFVTLWRLPALRSSVVVYCAHDAVFAEEILRDFEMRSGVKVLVRYDTEATKSLGLVELLLAEKDAPRCDVFWNNEMLGTADLAERGVLAPHRGPGWERIPEQWKDADARWTGFAARLRVHIINTRNPATDLDDLSRGAIAKPLYGTTLTHYTALWHLWGPERLKTWHHESRARGLREVNGNGMVKDIVARGARDHGFTDTDDFFDAKDRGALVAMKPVRIDGASICIPNTVALIRGAPHEATARQLIDYLLSAEAEMALAKSKSRQIPLGPVDENQLPAEVRELREWSAKCVPLAGFVKDRVECLAWLKSEYTE
;
A
#
# COMPACT_ATOMS: atom_id res chain seq x y z
N MET A 1 -20.09 74.19 -24.87
CA MET A 1 -21.27 73.31 -24.68
C MET A 1 -21.29 72.07 -25.58
N ARG A 2 -21.35 72.17 -26.97
CA ARG A 2 -21.45 71.00 -27.86
C ARG A 2 -20.18 70.11 -27.82
N ARG A 3 -18.98 70.67 -27.83
CA ARG A 3 -17.67 69.94 -27.69
C ARG A 3 -17.47 69.29 -26.35
N GLU A 4 -17.98 69.87 -25.28
CA GLU A 4 -17.86 69.25 -23.95
C GLU A 4 -18.79 68.07 -23.75
N ALA A 5 -19.99 68.10 -24.37
CA ALA A 5 -20.93 66.98 -24.39
C ALA A 5 -20.39 65.79 -25.22
N GLU A 6 -19.72 66.06 -26.34
CA GLU A 6 -19.07 65.05 -27.16
C GLU A 6 -17.87 64.40 -26.47
N ALA A 7 -17.05 65.16 -25.73
CA ALA A 7 -15.94 64.65 -24.93
C ALA A 7 -16.41 63.79 -23.74
N ALA A 8 -17.49 64.22 -23.08
CA ALA A 8 -18.08 63.47 -21.96
C ALA A 8 -18.70 62.15 -22.43
N ALA A 9 -19.36 62.13 -23.62
CA ALA A 9 -19.89 60.91 -24.24
C ALA A 9 -18.77 59.93 -24.63
N PHE A 10 -17.68 60.43 -25.21
CA PHE A 10 -16.52 59.62 -25.58
C PHE A 10 -15.81 58.97 -24.38
N ILE A 11 -15.68 59.71 -23.30
CA ILE A 11 -15.09 59.19 -22.02
C ILE A 11 -16.02 58.12 -21.43
N ARG A 12 -17.34 58.40 -21.40
CA ARG A 12 -18.32 57.44 -20.86
C ARG A 12 -18.35 56.13 -21.65
N ASP A 13 -18.28 56.17 -22.97
CA ASP A 13 -18.31 54.97 -23.81
C ASP A 13 -17.04 54.14 -23.65
N ARG A 14 -15.87 54.80 -23.49
CA ARG A 14 -14.61 54.08 -23.16
C ARG A 14 -14.63 53.44 -21.77
N THR A 15 -15.22 54.13 -20.79
CA THR A 15 -15.35 53.58 -19.44
C THR A 15 -16.27 52.38 -19.39
N LEU A 16 -17.39 52.41 -20.13
CA LEU A 16 -18.30 51.28 -20.29
C LEU A 16 -17.66 50.09 -21.02
N LEU A 17 -16.85 50.36 -22.05
CA LEU A 17 -16.08 49.33 -22.75
C LEU A 17 -15.02 48.68 -21.85
N LEU A 18 -14.33 49.45 -21.04
CA LEU A 18 -13.34 48.94 -20.05
C LEU A 18 -14.02 48.12 -18.97
N LEU A 19 -15.16 48.56 -18.44
CA LEU A 19 -15.93 47.80 -17.43
C LEU A 19 -16.48 46.50 -18.05
N GLY A 20 -16.91 46.52 -19.29
CA GLY A 20 -17.32 45.33 -20.04
C GLY A 20 -16.17 44.32 -20.22
N LEU A 21 -14.97 44.79 -20.58
CA LEU A 21 -13.77 43.98 -20.73
C LEU A 21 -13.33 43.37 -19.40
N VAL A 22 -13.35 44.13 -18.30
CA VAL A 22 -13.03 43.66 -16.94
C VAL A 22 -14.04 42.61 -16.49
N ALA A 23 -15.34 42.84 -16.75
CA ALA A 23 -16.40 41.86 -16.44
C ALA A 23 -16.25 40.55 -17.24
N VAL A 24 -15.93 40.65 -18.54
CA VAL A 24 -15.63 39.47 -19.38
C VAL A 24 -14.38 38.75 -18.91
N LEU A 25 -13.31 39.47 -18.53
CA LEU A 25 -12.08 38.90 -17.97
C LEU A 25 -12.36 38.21 -16.65
N PHE A 26 -13.18 38.78 -15.77
CA PHE A 26 -13.58 38.21 -14.51
C PHE A 26 -14.44 36.95 -14.69
N VAL A 27 -15.37 36.95 -15.64
CA VAL A 27 -16.21 35.80 -15.98
C VAL A 27 -15.38 34.70 -16.65
N THR A 28 -14.41 35.06 -17.50
CA THR A 28 -13.50 34.06 -18.12
C THR A 28 -12.52 33.50 -17.10
N LEU A 29 -11.99 34.29 -16.19
CA LEU A 29 -11.17 33.82 -15.05
C LEU A 29 -11.98 32.93 -14.09
N TRP A 30 -13.25 33.22 -13.88
CA TRP A 30 -14.17 32.41 -13.08
C TRP A 30 -14.63 31.13 -13.78
N ARG A 31 -14.60 31.11 -15.12
CA ARG A 31 -14.92 29.94 -15.95
C ARG A 31 -13.71 29.15 -16.42
N LEU A 32 -12.49 29.65 -16.20
CA LEU A 32 -11.33 28.75 -16.27
C LEU A 32 -11.60 27.65 -15.25
N PRO A 33 -11.70 26.35 -15.67
CA PRO A 33 -11.70 25.30 -14.68
C PRO A 33 -10.46 25.58 -13.85
N ALA A 34 -10.65 25.85 -12.56
CA ALA A 34 -9.54 25.93 -11.63
C ALA A 34 -8.69 24.73 -12.00
N LEU A 35 -7.42 24.96 -12.38
CA LEU A 35 -6.47 23.88 -12.64
C LEU A 35 -6.55 23.02 -11.38
N ARG A 36 -7.38 21.96 -11.44
CA ARG A 36 -7.59 21.10 -10.29
C ARG A 36 -6.22 20.54 -9.98
N SER A 37 -5.70 20.93 -8.85
CA SER A 37 -4.45 20.35 -8.36
C SER A 37 -4.61 18.83 -8.40
N SER A 38 -3.62 18.14 -8.91
CA SER A 38 -3.64 16.69 -9.03
C SER A 38 -2.47 16.07 -8.28
N VAL A 39 -2.58 14.79 -8.02
CA VAL A 39 -1.51 13.97 -7.48
C VAL A 39 -1.52 12.61 -8.18
N VAL A 40 -0.35 12.14 -8.59
CA VAL A 40 -0.17 10.83 -9.23
C VAL A 40 0.30 9.83 -8.18
N VAL A 41 -0.48 8.77 -7.99
CA VAL A 41 -0.22 7.72 -7.01
C VAL A 41 0.09 6.42 -7.71
N TYR A 42 1.26 5.83 -7.42
CA TYR A 42 1.51 4.44 -7.74
C TYR A 42 1.11 3.60 -6.52
N CYS A 43 0.14 2.71 -6.70
CA CYS A 43 -0.50 1.97 -5.61
C CYS A 43 -0.38 0.47 -5.82
N ALA A 44 0.40 -0.20 -4.97
CA ALA A 44 0.51 -1.66 -4.94
C ALA A 44 -0.52 -2.31 -4.00
N HIS A 45 -1.28 -1.51 -3.26
CA HIS A 45 -2.39 -2.03 -2.46
C HIS A 45 -3.60 -2.35 -3.34
N ASP A 46 -4.43 -3.31 -2.92
CA ASP A 46 -5.59 -3.74 -3.70
C ASP A 46 -6.56 -2.59 -3.95
N ALA A 47 -6.92 -2.40 -5.23
CA ALA A 47 -7.81 -1.32 -5.65
C ALA A 47 -9.13 -1.31 -4.86
N VAL A 48 -9.69 -2.49 -4.58
CA VAL A 48 -10.95 -2.67 -3.83
C VAL A 48 -10.93 -2.03 -2.43
N PHE A 49 -9.75 -1.86 -1.84
CA PHE A 49 -9.58 -1.22 -0.53
C PHE A 49 -9.03 0.22 -0.65
N ALA A 50 -8.14 0.46 -1.62
CA ALA A 50 -7.48 1.75 -1.78
C ALA A 50 -8.40 2.82 -2.39
N GLU A 51 -9.29 2.45 -3.31
CA GLU A 51 -10.14 3.40 -4.03
C GLU A 51 -11.04 4.24 -3.12
N GLU A 52 -11.62 3.64 -2.09
CA GLU A 52 -12.48 4.34 -1.15
C GLU A 52 -11.72 5.42 -0.39
N ILE A 53 -10.51 5.08 0.11
CA ILE A 53 -9.64 6.00 0.84
C ILE A 53 -9.18 7.16 -0.05
N LEU A 54 -8.75 6.87 -1.27
CA LEU A 54 -8.30 7.91 -2.21
C LEU A 54 -9.45 8.81 -2.68
N ARG A 55 -10.65 8.26 -2.85
CA ARG A 55 -11.85 9.03 -3.17
C ARG A 55 -12.27 9.96 -2.03
N ASP A 56 -12.16 9.50 -0.77
CA ASP A 56 -12.44 10.35 0.39
C ASP A 56 -11.46 11.53 0.44
N PHE A 57 -10.18 11.29 0.17
CA PHE A 57 -9.21 12.37 0.02
C PHE A 57 -9.58 13.37 -1.10
N GLU A 58 -9.98 12.88 -2.28
CA GLU A 58 -10.44 13.73 -3.38
C GLU A 58 -11.62 14.63 -2.98
N MET A 59 -12.61 14.03 -2.29
CA MET A 59 -13.81 14.78 -1.86
C MET A 59 -13.49 15.86 -0.85
N ARG A 60 -12.55 15.62 0.06
CA ARG A 60 -12.18 16.55 1.14
C ARG A 60 -11.24 17.65 0.68
N SER A 61 -10.26 17.30 -0.13
CA SER A 61 -9.19 18.22 -0.56
C SER A 61 -9.52 18.98 -1.84
N GLY A 62 -10.42 18.45 -2.67
CA GLY A 62 -10.64 18.93 -4.04
C GLY A 62 -9.49 18.59 -5.01
N VAL A 63 -8.45 17.88 -4.55
CA VAL A 63 -7.32 17.43 -5.36
C VAL A 63 -7.72 16.19 -6.13
N LYS A 64 -7.47 16.14 -7.44
CA LYS A 64 -7.73 14.96 -8.24
C LYS A 64 -6.62 13.92 -8.03
N VAL A 65 -6.98 12.68 -7.71
CA VAL A 65 -6.04 11.57 -7.57
C VAL A 65 -5.99 10.74 -8.85
N LEU A 66 -4.81 10.63 -9.45
CA LEU A 66 -4.56 9.81 -10.63
C LEU A 66 -3.81 8.56 -10.19
N VAL A 67 -4.47 7.41 -10.20
CA VAL A 67 -3.90 6.18 -9.65
C VAL A 67 -3.41 5.25 -10.75
N ARG A 68 -2.20 4.71 -10.56
CA ARG A 68 -1.70 3.55 -11.28
C ARG A 68 -1.58 2.38 -10.32
N TYR A 69 -2.41 1.37 -10.53
CA TYR A 69 -2.36 0.13 -9.75
C TYR A 69 -1.34 -0.85 -10.30
N ASP A 70 -0.75 -1.66 -9.43
CA ASP A 70 0.06 -2.81 -9.82
C ASP A 70 -0.85 -4.00 -10.20
N THR A 71 -0.28 -4.95 -10.93
CA THR A 71 -0.98 -6.21 -11.25
C THR A 71 -0.76 -7.25 -10.15
N GLU A 72 -1.69 -8.18 -9.96
CA GLU A 72 -1.54 -9.26 -8.96
C GLU A 72 -0.28 -10.12 -9.24
N ALA A 73 0.05 -10.31 -10.53
CA ALA A 73 1.18 -11.13 -10.96
C ALA A 73 2.56 -10.50 -10.71
N THR A 74 2.63 -9.17 -10.50
CA THR A 74 3.89 -8.43 -10.29
C THR A 74 3.85 -7.60 -9.01
N LYS A 75 2.84 -7.78 -8.21
CA LYS A 75 2.44 -6.92 -7.08
C LYS A 75 3.61 -6.46 -6.22
N SER A 76 3.70 -5.15 -6.01
CA SER A 76 4.80 -4.45 -5.36
C SER A 76 6.09 -4.39 -6.19
N LEU A 77 6.61 -5.51 -6.68
CA LEU A 77 7.86 -5.54 -7.45
C LEU A 77 7.76 -4.76 -8.77
N GLY A 78 6.63 -4.85 -9.47
CA GLY A 78 6.41 -4.16 -10.75
C GLY A 78 6.52 -2.64 -10.61
N LEU A 79 5.86 -2.06 -9.60
CA LEU A 79 5.92 -0.63 -9.34
C LEU A 79 7.28 -0.20 -8.77
N VAL A 80 7.95 -1.04 -7.96
CA VAL A 80 9.32 -0.76 -7.47
C VAL A 80 10.30 -0.66 -8.63
N GLU A 81 10.30 -1.62 -9.56
CA GLU A 81 11.17 -1.59 -10.75
C GLU A 81 10.84 -0.41 -11.67
N LEU A 82 9.55 -0.06 -11.81
CA LEU A 82 9.14 1.11 -12.58
C LEU A 82 9.65 2.41 -11.97
N LEU A 83 9.52 2.59 -10.65
CA LEU A 83 10.02 3.78 -9.95
C LEU A 83 11.55 3.92 -10.05
N LEU A 84 12.28 2.80 -10.06
CA LEU A 84 13.72 2.78 -10.32
C LEU A 84 14.04 3.23 -11.75
N ALA A 85 13.29 2.76 -12.74
CA ALA A 85 13.46 3.16 -14.14
C ALA A 85 13.09 4.64 -14.40
N GLU A 86 12.15 5.18 -13.64
CA GLU A 86 11.72 6.58 -13.74
C GLU A 86 12.50 7.54 -12.81
N LYS A 87 13.55 7.08 -12.12
CA LYS A 87 14.25 7.86 -11.08
C LYS A 87 14.71 9.24 -11.54
N ASP A 88 15.21 9.36 -12.77
CA ASP A 88 15.75 10.60 -13.31
C ASP A 88 14.67 11.51 -13.96
N ALA A 89 13.48 10.98 -14.21
CA ALA A 89 12.33 11.71 -14.74
C ALA A 89 11.04 11.17 -14.13
N PRO A 90 10.76 11.44 -12.86
CA PRO A 90 9.65 10.84 -12.13
C PRO A 90 8.30 11.27 -12.67
N ARG A 91 7.39 10.31 -12.79
CA ARG A 91 5.99 10.49 -13.21
C ARG A 91 5.01 10.27 -12.07
N CYS A 92 5.49 9.74 -10.96
CA CYS A 92 4.75 9.46 -9.74
C CYS A 92 5.05 10.52 -8.70
N ASP A 93 4.06 10.89 -7.90
CA ASP A 93 4.22 11.79 -6.77
C ASP A 93 4.30 11.04 -5.45
N VAL A 94 3.42 10.05 -5.28
CA VAL A 94 3.27 9.27 -4.06
C VAL A 94 3.30 7.78 -4.38
N PHE A 95 4.15 7.03 -3.68
CA PHE A 95 4.13 5.59 -3.71
C PHE A 95 3.41 5.04 -2.48
N TRP A 96 2.27 4.37 -2.69
CA TRP A 96 1.57 3.58 -1.69
C TRP A 96 1.87 2.11 -1.94
N ASN A 97 2.78 1.55 -1.15
CA ASN A 97 3.13 0.14 -1.25
C ASN A 97 2.35 -0.70 -0.24
N ASN A 98 2.11 -1.95 -0.58
CA ASN A 98 1.47 -2.94 0.30
C ASN A 98 2.46 -3.73 1.15
N GLU A 99 3.76 -3.41 1.09
CA GLU A 99 4.81 -4.01 1.91
C GLU A 99 5.99 -3.01 2.07
N MET A 100 6.80 -3.18 3.11
CA MET A 100 7.78 -2.17 3.47
C MET A 100 9.15 -2.36 2.83
N LEU A 101 9.58 -3.60 2.55
CA LEU A 101 10.96 -3.88 2.14
C LEU A 101 11.29 -3.32 0.76
N GLY A 102 10.35 -3.36 -0.19
CA GLY A 102 10.52 -2.71 -1.49
C GLY A 102 10.58 -1.19 -1.40
N THR A 103 9.83 -0.60 -0.48
CA THR A 103 9.88 0.84 -0.23
C THR A 103 11.21 1.23 0.43
N ALA A 104 11.69 0.45 1.39
CA ALA A 104 12.99 0.68 2.03
C ALA A 104 14.15 0.55 1.03
N ASP A 105 14.11 -0.43 0.09
CA ASP A 105 15.08 -0.55 -1.01
C ASP A 105 15.09 0.71 -1.91
N LEU A 106 13.91 1.25 -2.26
CA LEU A 106 13.81 2.52 -3.00
C LEU A 106 14.42 3.70 -2.22
N ALA A 107 14.26 3.73 -0.89
CA ALA A 107 14.87 4.75 -0.05
C ALA A 107 16.40 4.68 -0.09
N GLU A 108 16.99 3.48 0.05
CA GLU A 108 18.44 3.27 -0.05
C GLU A 108 19.00 3.65 -1.42
N ARG A 109 18.24 3.43 -2.48
CA ARG A 109 18.62 3.79 -3.86
C ARG A 109 18.36 5.27 -4.20
N GLY A 110 17.89 6.08 -3.23
CA GLY A 110 17.70 7.52 -3.37
C GLY A 110 16.53 7.94 -4.27
N VAL A 111 15.53 7.09 -4.44
CA VAL A 111 14.30 7.37 -5.21
C VAL A 111 13.32 8.21 -4.40
N LEU A 112 13.37 8.11 -3.07
CA LEU A 112 12.42 8.73 -2.16
C LEU A 112 12.95 10.04 -1.58
N ALA A 113 12.04 10.98 -1.34
CA ALA A 113 12.31 12.24 -0.66
C ALA A 113 11.79 12.21 0.79
N PRO A 114 12.42 12.94 1.72
CA PRO A 114 11.92 13.00 3.10
C PRO A 114 10.63 13.81 3.20
N HIS A 115 9.72 13.35 4.07
CA HIS A 115 8.53 14.08 4.45
C HIS A 115 8.27 13.91 5.97
N ARG A 116 8.45 14.99 6.73
CA ARG A 116 8.12 15.08 8.15
C ARG A 116 6.89 15.95 8.32
N GLY A 117 5.73 15.30 8.37
CA GLY A 117 4.44 15.94 8.62
C GLY A 117 3.79 15.36 9.87
N PRO A 118 2.61 15.86 10.26
CA PRO A 118 1.86 15.36 11.42
C PRO A 118 1.63 13.85 11.39
N GLY A 119 1.45 13.30 10.19
CA GLY A 119 1.28 11.87 9.99
C GLY A 119 2.54 11.07 10.35
N TRP A 120 3.72 11.54 9.93
CA TRP A 120 4.98 10.89 10.27
C TRP A 120 5.25 10.90 11.78
N GLU A 121 4.99 12.01 12.45
CA GLU A 121 5.19 12.13 13.90
C GLU A 121 4.31 11.17 14.69
N ARG A 122 3.10 10.93 14.21
CA ARG A 122 2.11 10.06 14.85
C ARG A 122 2.50 8.57 14.85
N ILE A 123 3.23 8.09 13.84
CA ILE A 123 3.56 6.67 13.69
C ILE A 123 4.76 6.29 14.57
N PRO A 124 4.75 5.16 15.30
CA PRO A 124 5.87 4.68 16.11
C PRO A 124 7.14 4.43 15.28
N GLU A 125 8.31 4.63 15.93
CA GLU A 125 9.65 4.55 15.31
C GLU A 125 9.89 3.25 14.53
N GLN A 126 9.42 2.14 15.04
CA GLN A 126 9.60 0.82 14.43
C GLN A 126 8.91 0.65 13.06
N TRP A 127 8.00 1.55 12.70
CA TRP A 127 7.21 1.51 11.48
C TRP A 127 7.53 2.62 10.50
N LYS A 128 8.64 3.34 10.68
CA LYS A 128 9.02 4.45 9.81
C LYS A 128 10.53 4.52 9.60
N ASP A 129 10.94 5.18 8.54
CA ASP A 129 12.34 5.48 8.26
C ASP A 129 12.83 6.65 9.12
N ALA A 130 14.00 6.53 9.72
CA ALA A 130 14.58 7.58 10.57
C ALA A 130 14.83 8.90 9.82
N ASP A 131 15.11 8.82 8.51
CA ASP A 131 15.29 9.98 7.63
C ASP A 131 13.97 10.46 7.01
N ALA A 132 12.82 9.88 7.45
CA ALA A 132 11.48 10.21 6.98
C ALA A 132 11.25 10.02 5.48
N ARG A 133 11.98 9.11 4.83
CA ARG A 133 11.82 8.80 3.41
C ARG A 133 10.59 7.92 3.13
N TRP A 134 10.12 7.18 4.12
CA TRP A 134 8.87 6.41 4.07
C TRP A 134 8.27 6.27 5.48
N THR A 135 6.98 6.00 5.52
CA THR A 135 6.23 5.76 6.76
C THR A 135 5.25 4.63 6.56
N GLY A 136 5.22 3.71 7.53
CA GLY A 136 4.27 2.62 7.56
C GLY A 136 2.92 3.05 8.12
N PHE A 137 1.85 2.38 7.70
CA PHE A 137 0.50 2.54 8.22
C PHE A 137 -0.36 1.32 7.94
N ALA A 138 -1.41 1.13 8.70
CA ALA A 138 -2.44 0.12 8.47
C ALA A 138 -1.86 -1.25 8.04
N ALA A 139 -1.37 -2.02 9.02
CA ALA A 139 -0.72 -3.30 8.77
C ALA A 139 -1.72 -4.47 8.60
N ARG A 140 -1.20 -5.57 8.08
CA ARG A 140 -1.81 -6.89 8.08
C ARG A 140 -0.81 -7.94 8.57
N LEU A 141 -1.31 -9.13 8.87
CA LEU A 141 -0.47 -10.26 9.30
C LEU A 141 -0.43 -11.33 8.22
N ARG A 142 0.73 -11.99 8.11
CA ARG A 142 0.81 -13.28 7.42
C ARG A 142 0.10 -14.32 8.27
N VAL A 143 -0.79 -15.07 7.65
CA VAL A 143 -1.58 -16.12 8.30
C VAL A 143 -1.59 -17.41 7.48
N HIS A 144 -1.82 -18.52 8.18
CA HIS A 144 -2.37 -19.71 7.55
C HIS A 144 -3.88 -19.53 7.43
N ILE A 145 -4.41 -19.57 6.21
CA ILE A 145 -5.83 -19.80 5.97
C ILE A 145 -6.07 -21.32 5.95
N ILE A 146 -7.10 -21.78 6.64
CA ILE A 146 -7.37 -23.21 6.89
C ILE A 146 -8.81 -23.50 6.46
N ASN A 147 -9.02 -24.52 5.64
CA ASN A 147 -10.37 -25.00 5.32
C ASN A 147 -10.94 -25.75 6.51
N THR A 148 -12.09 -25.34 7.04
CA THR A 148 -12.68 -25.94 8.24
C THR A 148 -13.47 -27.24 7.98
N ARG A 149 -13.74 -27.57 6.72
CA ARG A 149 -14.33 -28.87 6.36
C ARG A 149 -13.30 -29.99 6.38
N ASN A 150 -12.07 -29.68 6.05
CA ASN A 150 -10.92 -30.59 6.07
C ASN A 150 -9.73 -29.86 6.73
N PRO A 151 -9.79 -29.64 8.06
CA PRO A 151 -8.79 -28.86 8.75
C PRO A 151 -7.46 -29.62 8.77
N ALA A 152 -6.37 -28.95 8.37
CA ALA A 152 -5.03 -29.46 8.55
C ALA A 152 -4.75 -29.66 10.03
N THR A 153 -4.37 -30.86 10.43
CA THR A 153 -3.97 -31.20 11.79
C THR A 153 -2.56 -30.72 12.11
N ASP A 154 -1.72 -30.67 11.09
CA ASP A 154 -0.36 -30.17 11.11
C ASP A 154 -0.19 -29.12 10.01
N LEU A 155 0.11 -27.87 10.37
CA LEU A 155 0.36 -26.78 9.41
C LEU A 155 1.78 -26.80 8.83
N ASP A 156 2.68 -27.61 9.39
CA ASP A 156 4.02 -27.82 8.87
C ASP A 156 4.03 -28.91 7.79
N ASP A 157 2.98 -29.75 7.71
CA ASP A 157 2.77 -30.64 6.58
C ASP A 157 2.20 -29.88 5.38
N LEU A 158 3.08 -29.46 4.49
CA LEU A 158 2.74 -28.68 3.30
C LEU A 158 2.28 -29.52 2.09
N SER A 159 2.17 -30.84 2.22
CA SER A 159 1.75 -31.73 1.11
C SER A 159 0.38 -31.36 0.53
N ARG A 160 -0.52 -30.84 1.35
CA ARG A 160 -1.82 -30.29 0.99
C ARG A 160 -1.91 -28.77 1.18
N GLY A 161 -0.75 -28.12 1.36
CA GLY A 161 -0.62 -26.69 1.51
C GLY A 161 -0.63 -25.91 0.19
N ALA A 162 -0.80 -24.59 0.29
CA ALA A 162 -0.67 -23.65 -0.80
C ALA A 162 0.08 -22.38 -0.40
N ILE A 163 0.81 -21.80 -1.36
CA ILE A 163 1.52 -20.54 -1.18
C ILE A 163 1.52 -19.74 -2.50
N ALA A 164 1.53 -18.41 -2.42
CA ALA A 164 1.81 -17.60 -3.59
C ALA A 164 3.29 -17.72 -4.00
N LYS A 165 3.60 -17.61 -5.29
CA LYS A 165 5.00 -17.54 -5.73
C LYS A 165 5.76 -16.49 -4.97
N PRO A 166 6.91 -16.81 -4.36
CA PRO A 166 7.60 -15.90 -3.42
C PRO A 166 8.40 -14.79 -4.12
N LEU A 167 8.15 -14.52 -5.39
CA LEU A 167 8.78 -13.45 -6.15
C LEU A 167 8.19 -12.05 -5.87
N TYR A 168 7.00 -11.98 -5.24
CA TYR A 168 6.21 -10.76 -5.19
C TYR A 168 5.59 -10.51 -3.81
N GLY A 169 5.30 -9.23 -3.55
CA GLY A 169 4.45 -8.78 -2.45
C GLY A 169 4.82 -9.32 -1.08
N THR A 170 3.81 -9.62 -0.31
CA THR A 170 3.95 -10.08 1.09
C THR A 170 4.55 -11.48 1.21
N THR A 171 4.47 -12.30 0.17
CA THR A 171 5.14 -13.61 0.17
C THR A 171 6.66 -13.47 0.03
N LEU A 172 7.15 -12.51 -0.78
CA LEU A 172 8.58 -12.18 -0.81
C LEU A 172 9.05 -11.65 0.56
N THR A 173 8.25 -10.79 1.20
CA THR A 173 8.55 -10.34 2.58
C THR A 173 8.63 -11.51 3.57
N HIS A 174 7.71 -12.48 3.48
CA HIS A 174 7.76 -13.72 4.29
C HIS A 174 9.06 -14.50 4.04
N TYR A 175 9.41 -14.75 2.78
CA TYR A 175 10.66 -15.45 2.43
C TYR A 175 11.90 -14.67 2.88
N THR A 176 11.88 -13.36 2.79
CA THR A 176 12.97 -12.51 3.31
C THR A 176 13.13 -12.66 4.83
N ALA A 177 12.02 -12.71 5.58
CA ALA A 177 12.08 -12.97 7.02
C ALA A 177 12.68 -14.34 7.33
N LEU A 178 12.31 -15.38 6.58
CA LEU A 178 12.89 -16.71 6.71
C LEU A 178 14.38 -16.72 6.30
N TRP A 179 14.75 -16.01 5.23
CA TRP A 179 16.14 -15.86 4.77
C TRP A 179 17.04 -15.30 5.88
N HIS A 180 16.57 -14.23 6.53
CA HIS A 180 17.30 -13.61 7.63
C HIS A 180 17.38 -14.51 8.87
N LEU A 181 16.24 -15.06 9.31
CA LEU A 181 16.14 -15.77 10.61
C LEU A 181 16.62 -17.22 10.56
N TRP A 182 16.40 -17.92 9.46
CA TRP A 182 16.82 -19.32 9.29
C TRP A 182 18.18 -19.45 8.59
N GLY A 183 18.57 -18.45 7.83
CA GLY A 183 19.68 -18.48 6.90
C GLY A 183 19.31 -19.05 5.52
N PRO A 184 20.09 -18.66 4.48
CA PRO A 184 19.81 -19.01 3.08
C PRO A 184 19.64 -20.50 2.83
N GLU A 185 20.57 -21.31 3.33
CA GLU A 185 20.62 -22.73 3.01
C GLU A 185 19.42 -23.51 3.60
N ARG A 186 18.99 -23.17 4.82
CA ARG A 186 17.81 -23.78 5.43
C ARG A 186 16.54 -23.40 4.68
N LEU A 187 16.40 -22.13 4.25
CA LEU A 187 15.25 -21.72 3.47
C LEU A 187 15.20 -22.40 2.11
N LYS A 188 16.32 -22.49 1.39
CA LYS A 188 16.41 -23.19 0.10
C LYS A 188 16.00 -24.65 0.22
N THR A 189 16.54 -25.34 1.23
CA THR A 189 16.18 -26.73 1.51
C THR A 189 14.69 -26.87 1.80
N TRP A 190 14.13 -26.03 2.68
CA TRP A 190 12.71 -26.03 3.00
C TRP A 190 11.84 -25.79 1.76
N HIS A 191 12.21 -24.82 0.91
CA HIS A 191 11.50 -24.52 -0.32
C HIS A 191 11.44 -25.71 -1.27
N HIS A 192 12.59 -26.32 -1.58
CA HIS A 192 12.66 -27.48 -2.48
C HIS A 192 11.92 -28.70 -1.92
N GLU A 193 12.11 -29.01 -0.65
CA GLU A 193 11.41 -30.13 -0.01
C GLU A 193 9.90 -29.92 0.05
N SER A 194 9.44 -28.71 0.35
CA SER A 194 8.01 -28.38 0.40
C SER A 194 7.36 -28.57 -0.97
N ARG A 195 7.99 -28.09 -2.03
CA ARG A 195 7.53 -28.33 -3.42
C ARG A 195 7.53 -29.80 -3.77
N ALA A 196 8.59 -30.52 -3.45
CA ALA A 196 8.69 -31.97 -3.71
C ALA A 196 7.61 -32.77 -2.98
N ARG A 197 7.20 -32.33 -1.77
CA ARG A 197 6.10 -32.95 -1.00
C ARG A 197 4.71 -32.56 -1.50
N GLY A 198 4.56 -31.59 -2.40
CA GLY A 198 3.28 -31.22 -3.02
C GLY A 198 2.72 -29.87 -2.63
N LEU A 199 3.51 -28.98 -1.98
CA LEU A 199 3.12 -27.58 -1.77
C LEU A 199 2.74 -26.95 -3.12
N ARG A 200 1.53 -26.40 -3.19
CA ARG A 200 1.01 -25.79 -4.41
C ARG A 200 1.37 -24.32 -4.48
N GLU A 201 2.21 -23.94 -5.42
CA GLU A 201 2.46 -22.54 -5.75
C GLU A 201 1.42 -22.00 -6.72
N VAL A 202 0.96 -20.77 -6.47
CA VAL A 202 -0.03 -20.05 -7.29
C VAL A 202 0.39 -18.60 -7.50
N ASN A 203 -0.32 -17.86 -8.38
CA ASN A 203 0.12 -16.54 -8.83
C ASN A 203 -0.16 -15.39 -7.84
N GLY A 204 -0.74 -15.64 -6.66
CA GLY A 204 -0.99 -14.59 -5.68
C GLY A 204 -1.74 -15.10 -4.46
N ASN A 205 -1.77 -14.28 -3.41
CA ASN A 205 -2.44 -14.59 -2.15
C ASN A 205 -3.95 -14.79 -2.33
N GLY A 206 -4.60 -13.98 -3.19
CA GLY A 206 -6.02 -14.16 -3.52
C GLY A 206 -6.31 -15.54 -4.10
N MET A 207 -5.41 -16.10 -4.94
CA MET A 207 -5.57 -17.45 -5.46
C MET A 207 -5.33 -18.52 -4.38
N VAL A 208 -4.39 -18.32 -3.46
CA VAL A 208 -4.22 -19.21 -2.29
C VAL A 208 -5.52 -19.28 -1.50
N LYS A 209 -6.08 -18.13 -1.15
CA LYS A 209 -7.39 -18.01 -0.47
C LYS A 209 -8.48 -18.79 -1.19
N ASP A 210 -8.61 -18.62 -2.51
CA ASP A 210 -9.68 -19.22 -3.31
C ASP A 210 -9.58 -20.73 -3.36
N ILE A 211 -8.36 -21.30 -3.54
CA ILE A 211 -8.20 -22.77 -3.61
C ILE A 211 -8.39 -23.43 -2.24
N VAL A 212 -8.03 -22.76 -1.14
CA VAL A 212 -8.29 -23.25 0.21
C VAL A 212 -9.79 -23.13 0.53
N ALA A 213 -10.44 -22.02 0.23
CA ALA A 213 -11.87 -21.82 0.45
C ALA A 213 -12.73 -22.88 -0.26
N ARG A 214 -12.34 -23.30 -1.46
CA ARG A 214 -13.03 -24.37 -2.20
C ARG A 214 -12.68 -25.80 -1.74
N GLY A 215 -11.70 -25.96 -0.85
CA GLY A 215 -11.26 -27.29 -0.36
C GLY A 215 -10.31 -28.01 -1.33
N ALA A 216 -9.78 -27.33 -2.35
CA ALA A 216 -8.77 -27.91 -3.24
C ALA A 216 -7.40 -28.05 -2.53
N ARG A 217 -7.19 -27.27 -1.46
CA ARG A 217 -6.10 -27.38 -0.51
C ARG A 217 -6.66 -27.24 0.91
N ASP A 218 -6.00 -27.84 1.88
CA ASP A 218 -6.48 -27.89 3.26
C ASP A 218 -6.09 -26.63 4.02
N HIS A 219 -4.94 -26.05 3.68
CA HIS A 219 -4.46 -24.78 4.21
C HIS A 219 -3.56 -24.05 3.20
N GLY A 220 -3.16 -22.81 3.53
CA GLY A 220 -2.21 -22.06 2.74
C GLY A 220 -1.73 -20.79 3.44
N PHE A 221 -0.65 -20.21 2.93
CA PHE A 221 -0.10 -18.96 3.44
C PHE A 221 -0.70 -17.77 2.67
N THR A 222 -1.39 -16.89 3.39
CA THR A 222 -1.96 -15.66 2.84
C THR A 222 -1.88 -14.51 3.86
N ASP A 223 -2.61 -13.44 3.64
CA ASP A 223 -2.70 -12.30 4.53
C ASP A 223 -4.09 -12.22 5.19
N THR A 224 -4.21 -11.46 6.28
CA THR A 224 -5.47 -11.34 7.03
C THR A 224 -6.60 -10.75 6.21
N ASP A 225 -6.32 -9.81 5.30
CA ASP A 225 -7.31 -9.21 4.40
C ASP A 225 -7.93 -10.24 3.41
N ASP A 226 -7.12 -11.13 2.87
CA ASP A 226 -7.58 -12.25 2.04
C ASP A 226 -8.48 -13.21 2.83
N PHE A 227 -8.08 -13.52 4.07
CA PHE A 227 -8.90 -14.36 4.95
C PHE A 227 -10.28 -13.74 5.19
N PHE A 228 -10.32 -12.43 5.49
CA PHE A 228 -11.58 -11.74 5.72
C PHE A 228 -12.44 -11.68 4.46
N ASP A 229 -11.86 -11.45 3.29
CA ASP A 229 -12.58 -11.51 2.02
C ASP A 229 -13.25 -12.88 1.81
N ALA A 230 -12.54 -13.98 2.08
CA ALA A 230 -13.12 -15.32 2.00
C ALA A 230 -14.25 -15.53 3.02
N LYS A 231 -14.03 -15.13 4.28
CA LYS A 231 -14.98 -15.26 5.37
C LYS A 231 -16.27 -14.47 5.09
N ASP A 232 -16.14 -13.24 4.61
CA ASP A 232 -17.27 -12.36 4.30
C ASP A 232 -18.12 -12.88 3.12
N ARG A 233 -17.50 -13.68 2.23
CA ARG A 233 -18.21 -14.41 1.15
C ARG A 233 -18.81 -15.73 1.61
N GLY A 234 -18.76 -16.03 2.91
CA GLY A 234 -19.37 -17.23 3.49
C GLY A 234 -18.51 -18.50 3.35
N ALA A 235 -17.23 -18.38 3.03
CA ALA A 235 -16.35 -19.54 2.98
C ALA A 235 -16.13 -20.14 4.39
N LEU A 236 -16.07 -21.46 4.46
CA LEU A 236 -15.81 -22.19 5.71
C LEU A 236 -14.29 -22.25 5.94
N VAL A 237 -13.74 -21.15 6.44
CA VAL A 237 -12.31 -20.99 6.69
C VAL A 237 -12.04 -20.48 8.10
N ALA A 238 -10.86 -20.84 8.63
CA ALA A 238 -10.28 -20.30 9.85
C ALA A 238 -8.90 -19.74 9.54
N MET A 239 -8.30 -19.00 10.46
CA MET A 239 -6.92 -18.53 10.31
C MET A 239 -6.11 -18.75 11.59
N LYS A 240 -4.79 -18.85 11.41
CA LYS A 240 -3.79 -18.80 12.49
C LYS A 240 -2.63 -17.90 12.05
N PRO A 241 -2.02 -17.11 12.95
CA PRO A 241 -0.88 -16.29 12.57
C PRO A 241 0.33 -17.17 12.21
N VAL A 242 1.04 -16.80 11.15
CA VAL A 242 2.37 -17.35 10.86
C VAL A 242 3.32 -16.74 11.87
N ARG A 243 4.04 -17.58 12.59
CA ARG A 243 5.01 -17.18 13.63
C ARG A 243 6.38 -17.76 13.35
N ILE A 244 7.40 -16.93 13.53
CA ILE A 244 8.80 -17.35 13.52
C ILE A 244 9.38 -16.98 14.88
N ASP A 245 9.84 -17.97 15.63
CA ASP A 245 10.35 -17.81 17.01
C ASP A 245 9.37 -17.04 17.93
N GLY A 246 8.08 -17.33 17.76
CA GLY A 246 7.00 -16.72 18.52
C GLY A 246 6.61 -15.30 18.11
N ALA A 247 7.27 -14.70 17.10
CA ALA A 247 6.90 -13.40 16.54
C ALA A 247 6.07 -13.54 15.27
N SER A 248 5.04 -12.72 15.13
CA SER A 248 4.21 -12.66 13.92
C SER A 248 4.92 -11.89 12.81
N ILE A 249 4.61 -12.20 11.56
CA ILE A 249 5.06 -11.39 10.42
C ILE A 249 4.02 -10.31 10.18
N CYS A 250 4.32 -9.09 10.63
CA CYS A 250 3.46 -7.92 10.48
C CYS A 250 3.93 -7.12 9.27
N ILE A 251 3.05 -6.90 8.32
CA ILE A 251 3.39 -6.24 7.06
C ILE A 251 2.58 -4.94 6.96
N PRO A 252 3.20 -3.79 7.23
CA PRO A 252 2.55 -2.49 7.04
C PRO A 252 2.40 -2.17 5.56
N ASN A 253 1.36 -1.41 5.20
CA ASN A 253 1.48 -0.57 4.03
C ASN A 253 2.54 0.49 4.31
N THR A 254 3.11 1.05 3.26
CA THR A 254 4.01 2.19 3.36
C THR A 254 3.59 3.27 2.38
N VAL A 255 3.80 4.51 2.78
CA VAL A 255 3.66 5.66 1.90
C VAL A 255 4.96 6.44 1.84
N ALA A 256 5.31 6.91 0.64
CA ALA A 256 6.53 7.64 0.39
C ALA A 256 6.34 8.74 -0.65
N LEU A 257 7.03 9.86 -0.46
CA LEU A 257 7.16 10.94 -1.43
C LEU A 257 8.25 10.58 -2.45
N ILE A 258 7.94 10.68 -3.72
CA ILE A 258 8.95 10.47 -4.78
C ILE A 258 9.85 11.70 -4.87
N ARG A 259 11.17 11.49 -4.98
CA ARG A 259 12.13 12.56 -5.17
C ARG A 259 11.93 13.21 -6.54
N GLY A 260 11.72 14.53 -6.57
CA GLY A 260 11.42 15.26 -7.80
C GLY A 260 9.97 15.10 -8.27
N ALA A 261 9.06 14.71 -7.38
CA ALA A 261 7.63 14.59 -7.64
C ALA A 261 7.06 15.84 -8.37
N PRO A 262 6.37 15.69 -9.50
CA PRO A 262 5.79 16.82 -10.24
C PRO A 262 4.80 17.66 -9.44
N HIS A 263 4.06 17.06 -8.49
CA HIS A 263 3.03 17.72 -7.70
C HIS A 263 3.32 17.59 -6.18
N GLU A 264 4.52 17.98 -5.76
CA GLU A 264 5.03 17.76 -4.39
C GLU A 264 4.09 18.28 -3.30
N ALA A 265 3.49 19.46 -3.47
CA ALA A 265 2.61 20.05 -2.47
C ALA A 265 1.36 19.20 -2.19
N THR A 266 0.71 18.70 -3.23
CA THR A 266 -0.46 17.82 -3.11
C THR A 266 -0.07 16.41 -2.67
N ALA A 267 1.12 15.94 -3.06
CA ALA A 267 1.68 14.68 -2.59
C ALA A 267 1.84 14.67 -1.06
N ARG A 268 2.39 15.73 -0.48
CA ARG A 268 2.53 15.88 0.97
C ARG A 268 1.18 15.87 1.70
N GLN A 269 0.17 16.55 1.15
CA GLN A 269 -1.19 16.52 1.69
C GLN A 269 -1.78 15.10 1.70
N LEU A 270 -1.62 14.36 0.60
CA LEU A 270 -2.10 12.97 0.53
C LEU A 270 -1.35 12.07 1.51
N ILE A 271 -0.04 12.20 1.65
CA ILE A 271 0.75 11.43 2.61
C ILE A 271 0.25 11.67 4.04
N ASP A 272 0.06 12.93 4.44
CA ASP A 272 -0.45 13.26 5.77
C ASP A 272 -1.86 12.73 6.01
N TYR A 273 -2.72 12.74 4.97
CA TYR A 273 -4.05 12.13 5.05
C TYR A 273 -3.97 10.61 5.23
N LEU A 274 -3.17 9.89 4.42
CA LEU A 274 -3.02 8.44 4.53
C LEU A 274 -2.46 8.00 5.90
N LEU A 275 -1.60 8.83 6.49
CA LEU A 275 -1.01 8.60 7.81
C LEU A 275 -1.90 9.11 8.97
N SER A 276 -3.09 9.63 8.70
CA SER A 276 -4.00 10.10 9.73
C SER A 276 -4.66 8.96 10.50
N ALA A 277 -5.10 9.25 11.73
CA ALA A 277 -5.90 8.29 12.51
C ALA A 277 -7.20 7.91 11.80
N GLU A 278 -7.75 8.84 11.04
CA GLU A 278 -8.97 8.67 10.29
C GLU A 278 -8.82 7.68 9.13
N ALA A 279 -7.76 7.82 8.32
CA ALA A 279 -7.48 6.89 7.23
C ALA A 279 -7.18 5.48 7.76
N GLU A 280 -6.38 5.34 8.83
CA GLU A 280 -6.14 4.04 9.45
C GLU A 280 -7.41 3.43 10.04
N MET A 281 -8.28 4.24 10.65
CA MET A 281 -9.57 3.77 11.18
C MET A 281 -10.52 3.36 10.04
N ALA A 282 -10.52 4.07 8.92
CA ALA A 282 -11.29 3.70 7.74
C ALA A 282 -10.82 2.34 7.17
N LEU A 283 -9.51 2.12 7.07
CA LEU A 283 -8.94 0.82 6.67
C LEU A 283 -9.25 -0.29 7.69
N ALA A 284 -9.24 0.00 8.99
CA ALA A 284 -9.62 -0.96 10.03
C ALA A 284 -11.09 -1.36 9.96
N LYS A 285 -11.97 -0.44 9.60
CA LYS A 285 -13.41 -0.68 9.44
C LYS A 285 -13.81 -1.22 8.06
N SER A 286 -12.89 -1.16 7.10
CA SER A 286 -13.12 -1.68 5.75
C SER A 286 -13.14 -3.22 5.73
N LYS A 287 -13.44 -3.80 4.57
CA LYS A 287 -13.37 -5.26 4.37
C LYS A 287 -11.97 -5.84 4.60
N SER A 288 -10.93 -5.02 4.47
CA SER A 288 -9.54 -5.45 4.70
C SER A 288 -9.17 -5.62 6.17
N ARG A 289 -9.90 -4.96 7.10
CA ARG A 289 -9.70 -5.02 8.56
C ARG A 289 -8.23 -4.86 8.96
N GLN A 290 -7.59 -3.81 8.41
CA GLN A 290 -6.17 -3.57 8.66
C GLN A 290 -5.93 -3.02 10.07
N ILE A 291 -4.76 -3.30 10.61
CA ILE A 291 -4.36 -2.95 11.97
C ILE A 291 -3.78 -1.53 11.95
N PRO A 292 -4.37 -0.53 12.63
CA PRO A 292 -3.77 0.78 12.78
C PRO A 292 -2.41 0.68 13.50
N LEU A 293 -1.40 1.38 12.99
CA LEU A 293 -0.06 1.42 13.59
C LEU A 293 0.13 2.61 14.51
N GLY A 294 -0.52 3.73 14.21
CA GLY A 294 -0.53 4.88 15.07
C GLY A 294 -1.67 4.86 16.09
N PRO A 295 -1.71 5.82 17.03
CA PRO A 295 -2.80 5.93 18.00
C PRO A 295 -4.16 6.15 17.34
N VAL A 296 -5.15 5.39 17.75
CA VAL A 296 -6.58 5.51 17.36
C VAL A 296 -7.47 5.27 18.58
N ASP A 297 -8.75 5.62 18.47
CA ASP A 297 -9.74 5.28 19.51
C ASP A 297 -10.05 3.77 19.46
N GLU A 298 -9.50 3.03 20.40
CA GLU A 298 -9.63 1.57 20.48
C GLU A 298 -11.07 1.09 20.67
N ASN A 299 -11.93 1.92 21.27
CA ASN A 299 -13.35 1.58 21.48
C ASN A 299 -14.10 1.52 20.13
N GLN A 300 -13.60 2.20 19.11
CA GLN A 300 -14.19 2.21 17.77
C GLN A 300 -13.64 1.13 16.84
N LEU A 301 -12.59 0.40 17.26
CA LEU A 301 -12.02 -0.69 16.46
C LEU A 301 -13.00 -1.89 16.39
N PRO A 302 -13.16 -2.51 15.22
CA PRO A 302 -13.82 -3.81 15.10
C PRO A 302 -13.19 -4.86 16.01
N ALA A 303 -14.00 -5.80 16.53
CA ALA A 303 -13.52 -6.86 17.43
C ALA A 303 -12.39 -7.69 16.80
N GLU A 304 -12.52 -8.01 15.52
CA GLU A 304 -11.51 -8.74 14.77
C GLU A 304 -10.18 -7.99 14.69
N VAL A 305 -10.20 -6.67 14.52
CA VAL A 305 -8.98 -5.85 14.47
C VAL A 305 -8.31 -5.78 15.85
N ARG A 306 -9.10 -5.76 16.95
CA ARG A 306 -8.54 -5.87 18.31
C ARG A 306 -7.81 -7.20 18.51
N GLU A 307 -8.38 -8.31 18.07
CA GLU A 307 -7.73 -9.63 18.10
C GLU A 307 -6.43 -9.63 17.29
N LEU A 308 -6.44 -9.06 16.07
CA LEU A 308 -5.22 -8.93 15.26
C LEU A 308 -4.14 -8.10 15.95
N ARG A 309 -4.51 -7.06 16.70
CA ARG A 309 -3.54 -6.27 17.49
C ARG A 309 -2.87 -7.10 18.58
N GLU A 310 -3.59 -8.00 19.24
CA GLU A 310 -3.00 -8.95 20.18
C GLU A 310 -1.97 -9.87 19.49
N TRP A 311 -2.30 -10.37 18.30
CA TRP A 311 -1.37 -11.18 17.52
C TRP A 311 -0.15 -10.39 17.03
N SER A 312 -0.29 -9.09 16.83
CA SER A 312 0.79 -8.18 16.41
C SER A 312 1.62 -7.61 17.56
N ALA A 313 1.36 -7.99 18.80
CA ALA A 313 2.09 -7.48 19.97
C ALA A 313 3.61 -7.77 19.90
N LYS A 314 4.01 -8.85 19.23
CA LYS A 314 5.41 -9.16 18.91
C LYS A 314 5.53 -9.45 17.42
N CYS A 315 6.17 -8.55 16.70
CA CYS A 315 6.44 -8.67 15.27
C CYS A 315 7.91 -8.89 14.97
N VAL A 316 8.18 -9.59 13.85
CA VAL A 316 9.52 -9.67 13.27
C VAL A 316 9.97 -8.26 12.84
N PRO A 317 11.16 -7.78 13.21
CA PRO A 317 11.63 -6.42 12.89
C PRO A 317 12.13 -6.30 11.44
N LEU A 318 11.22 -6.25 10.48
CA LEU A 318 11.53 -6.30 9.05
C LEU A 318 12.39 -5.15 8.52
N ALA A 319 12.39 -3.97 9.15
CA ALA A 319 13.05 -2.77 8.64
C ALA A 319 14.55 -2.97 8.32
N GLY A 320 15.24 -3.86 9.04
CA GLY A 320 16.65 -4.16 8.82
C GLY A 320 16.95 -5.17 7.69
N PHE A 321 15.93 -5.72 7.01
CA PHE A 321 16.10 -6.87 6.11
C PHE A 321 16.19 -6.50 4.62
N VAL A 322 16.50 -5.26 4.29
CA VAL A 322 16.59 -4.79 2.88
C VAL A 322 17.65 -5.59 2.11
N LYS A 323 18.84 -5.79 2.70
CA LYS A 323 19.91 -6.57 2.08
C LYS A 323 19.49 -8.03 1.87
N ASP A 324 18.87 -8.64 2.88
CA ASP A 324 18.37 -10.02 2.80
C ASP A 324 17.29 -10.16 1.71
N ARG A 325 16.44 -9.13 1.53
CA ARG A 325 15.46 -9.09 0.43
C ARG A 325 16.13 -9.13 -0.93
N VAL A 326 17.17 -8.35 -1.13
CA VAL A 326 17.91 -8.29 -2.41
C VAL A 326 18.53 -9.65 -2.72
N GLU A 327 19.19 -10.27 -1.75
CA GLU A 327 19.83 -11.58 -1.90
C GLU A 327 18.79 -12.70 -2.11
N CYS A 328 17.74 -12.73 -1.30
CA CYS A 328 16.64 -13.69 -1.41
C CYS A 328 15.94 -13.58 -2.78
N LEU A 329 15.63 -12.35 -3.22
CA LEU A 329 15.01 -12.13 -4.53
C LEU A 329 15.92 -12.54 -5.68
N ALA A 330 17.23 -12.30 -5.59
CA ALA A 330 18.18 -12.74 -6.60
C ALA A 330 18.21 -14.27 -6.73
N TRP A 331 18.24 -14.99 -5.61
CA TRP A 331 18.10 -16.44 -5.61
C TRP A 331 16.76 -16.89 -6.19
N LEU A 332 15.63 -16.30 -5.75
CA LEU A 332 14.30 -16.67 -6.27
C LEU A 332 14.19 -16.41 -7.77
N LYS A 333 14.72 -15.30 -8.28
CA LYS A 333 14.76 -15.05 -9.74
C LYS A 333 15.50 -16.15 -10.48
N SER A 334 16.63 -16.65 -9.98
CA SER A 334 17.33 -17.79 -10.60
C SER A 334 16.52 -19.09 -10.52
N GLU A 335 15.86 -19.36 -9.40
CA GLU A 335 15.05 -20.55 -9.17
C GLU A 335 13.83 -20.67 -10.12
N TYR A 336 13.28 -19.53 -10.57
CA TYR A 336 12.11 -19.49 -11.46
C TYR A 336 12.42 -19.16 -12.92
N THR A 337 13.69 -19.03 -13.28
CA THR A 337 14.13 -18.76 -14.67
C THR A 337 14.58 -20.05 -15.38
N GLU A 338 14.82 -21.12 -14.61
CA GLU A 338 15.10 -22.47 -15.11
C GLU A 338 13.78 -23.24 -15.35
#